data_91ed0ced343d28c3743256ae736bc4d5
#
_entry.id   91ed0ced343d28c3743256ae736bc4d5
#
_cell.length_a   1.000
_cell.length_b   1.000
_cell.length_c   1.000
_cell.angle_alpha   90.00
_cell.angle_beta   90.00
_cell.angle_gamma   90.00
#
_symmetry.space_group_name_H-M   'P 1'
#
loop_
_entity.id
_entity.type
_entity.pdbx_description
1 polymer ?
#
loop_
_entity_poly.entity_id
_entity_poly.type
_entity_poly.pdbx_seq_one_letter_code
_entity_poly.pdbx_strand_id
1 'polypeptide(L)'
;MKKKSIEIFEGFLNSGIRYFKWVLVVAAAVILLTGVYKVDSSEVAVVLRFGAITGDTREDQIKQPGLHFSLPNFIDEVVKIPVERIQELSVGTLYGTGATVGNPVQNNGYAITGDSNIVRMDVVLKYKISDPVAYALRVNDLSATLNGIITGEMTAMITRTAVDDVLTTEKSALTSQTMKNAQAVIDTTGLGVTLTNIELTIITPPAEAIDAFNKATTASVQKQTLIQQAKDYEESAIPAAEATSKKLVDDANAAQSAAVAKATAVAEEFNGLFQQYTRNPEVIKNGVFRTRVSKVLQQSGATIVTPQAEGGTTRVVLPNMR
;
A
#
# COMPACT_ATOMS: atom_id res chain seq x y z
N MET A 1 68.22 47.27 61.57
CA MET A 1 67.83 46.97 60.18
C MET A 1 66.89 45.78 60.06
N LYS A 2 66.87 44.77 60.91
CA LYS A 2 66.01 43.57 60.82
C LYS A 2 64.50 43.80 61.05
N LYS A 3 64.01 44.79 61.82
CA LYS A 3 62.60 45.01 62.09
C LYS A 3 61.86 45.61 60.89
N LYS A 4 62.48 46.52 60.14
CA LYS A 4 61.81 47.15 58.97
C LYS A 4 61.57 46.18 57.78
N SER A 5 62.45 45.18 57.62
CA SER A 5 62.27 44.17 56.58
C SER A 5 61.14 43.19 56.89
N ILE A 6 60.88 42.95 58.18
CA ILE A 6 59.77 42.06 58.61
C ILE A 6 58.43 42.78 58.40
N GLU A 7 58.26 44.04 58.70
CA GLU A 7 57.05 44.83 58.47
C GLU A 7 56.68 44.96 56.98
N ILE A 8 57.70 45.15 56.11
CA ILE A 8 57.53 45.22 54.67
C ILE A 8 57.05 43.81 54.12
N PHE A 9 57.60 42.73 54.66
CA PHE A 9 57.24 41.38 54.28
C PHE A 9 55.86 41.03 54.77
N GLU A 10 55.44 41.40 55.97
CA GLU A 10 54.05 41.23 56.48
C GLU A 10 53.05 42.07 55.69
N GLY A 11 53.35 43.28 55.27
CA GLY A 11 52.55 44.14 54.43
C GLY A 11 52.35 43.54 53.02
N PHE A 12 53.40 42.94 52.45
CA PHE A 12 53.33 42.25 51.16
C PHE A 12 52.52 40.96 51.27
N LEU A 13 52.71 40.20 52.35
CA LEU A 13 51.88 38.95 52.59
C LEU A 13 50.38 39.28 52.80
N ASN A 14 50.04 40.30 53.59
CA ASN A 14 48.69 40.72 53.88
C ASN A 14 47.97 41.28 52.59
N SER A 15 48.70 42.03 51.76
CA SER A 15 48.17 42.49 50.47
C SER A 15 47.98 41.33 49.51
N GLY A 16 48.94 40.40 49.42
CA GLY A 16 48.82 39.18 48.61
C GLY A 16 47.63 38.30 49.01
N ILE A 17 47.47 38.14 50.33
CA ILE A 17 46.30 37.35 50.85
C ILE A 17 44.96 38.04 50.53
N ARG A 18 44.90 39.37 50.52
CA ARG A 18 43.70 40.12 50.17
C ARG A 18 43.38 40.00 48.72
N TYR A 19 44.30 40.10 47.79
CA TYR A 19 44.12 39.90 46.38
C TYR A 19 43.74 38.43 46.08
N PHE A 20 44.39 37.46 46.75
CA PHE A 20 44.06 36.03 46.60
C PHE A 20 42.65 35.76 47.02
N LYS A 21 42.16 36.35 48.14
CA LYS A 21 40.73 36.20 48.53
C LYS A 21 39.79 36.74 47.47
N TRP A 22 40.08 37.89 46.86
CA TRP A 22 39.25 38.43 45.79
C TRP A 22 39.27 37.55 44.50
N VAL A 23 40.39 37.03 44.12
CA VAL A 23 40.54 36.08 43.03
C VAL A 23 39.74 34.82 43.28
N LEU A 24 39.76 34.31 44.51
CA LEU A 24 38.99 33.11 44.90
C LEU A 24 37.49 33.39 44.87
N VAL A 25 37.04 34.56 45.30
CA VAL A 25 35.63 34.97 45.24
C VAL A 25 35.18 35.12 43.78
N VAL A 26 35.99 35.75 42.93
CA VAL A 26 35.68 35.91 41.51
C VAL A 26 35.67 34.54 40.83
N ALA A 27 36.61 33.66 41.10
CA ALA A 27 36.66 32.32 40.60
C ALA A 27 35.43 31.51 41.00
N ALA A 28 35.02 31.58 42.29
CA ALA A 28 33.81 30.94 42.79
C ALA A 28 32.55 31.49 42.10
N ALA A 29 32.46 32.82 41.90
CA ALA A 29 31.34 33.44 41.19
C ALA A 29 31.26 32.98 39.71
N VAL A 30 32.38 32.87 39.02
CA VAL A 30 32.44 32.37 37.63
C VAL A 30 32.00 30.91 37.57
N ILE A 31 32.49 30.08 38.51
CA ILE A 31 32.10 28.67 38.60
C ILE A 31 30.58 28.51 38.83
N LEU A 32 29.98 29.32 39.71
CA LEU A 32 28.55 29.31 39.95
C LEU A 32 27.73 29.78 38.73
N LEU A 33 28.22 30.76 37.98
CA LEU A 33 27.57 31.25 36.77
C LEU A 33 27.56 30.22 35.63
N THR A 34 28.50 29.28 35.60
CA THR A 34 28.54 28.19 34.61
C THR A 34 27.43 27.15 34.83
N GLY A 35 26.76 27.17 35.98
CA GLY A 35 25.65 26.21 36.29
C GLY A 35 24.30 26.59 35.71
N VAL A 36 24.14 27.74 35.05
CA VAL A 36 22.86 28.12 34.43
C VAL A 36 22.72 27.49 33.08
N TYR A 37 21.61 26.74 32.90
CA TYR A 37 21.28 26.11 31.62
C TYR A 37 19.81 26.34 31.24
N LYS A 38 19.55 26.35 29.95
CA LYS A 38 18.20 26.48 29.37
C LYS A 38 17.75 25.13 28.81
N VAL A 39 16.52 24.74 29.11
CA VAL A 39 15.83 23.58 28.50
C VAL A 39 14.82 24.12 27.50
N ASP A 40 14.89 23.64 26.28
CA ASP A 40 13.98 24.06 25.20
C ASP A 40 12.61 23.42 25.36
N SER A 41 11.56 23.97 24.68
CA SER A 41 10.17 23.55 24.84
C SER A 41 9.89 22.13 24.39
N SER A 42 10.72 21.53 23.53
CA SER A 42 10.59 20.14 23.04
C SER A 42 11.44 19.14 23.81
N GLU A 43 12.16 19.58 24.83
CA GLU A 43 13.12 18.79 25.59
C GLU A 43 12.80 18.82 27.09
N VAL A 44 13.27 17.83 27.79
CA VAL A 44 13.37 17.83 29.27
C VAL A 44 14.81 17.58 29.66
N ALA A 45 15.20 18.01 30.85
CA ALA A 45 16.54 17.71 31.34
C ALA A 45 16.48 16.84 32.60
N VAL A 46 17.41 15.89 32.69
CA VAL A 46 17.68 15.08 33.86
C VAL A 46 19.05 15.45 34.37
N VAL A 47 19.15 15.76 35.68
CA VAL A 47 20.41 16.17 36.33
C VAL A 47 20.98 14.98 37.09
N LEU A 48 22.17 14.58 36.70
CA LEU A 48 22.94 13.50 37.33
C LEU A 48 24.01 14.10 38.21
N ARG A 49 23.95 13.94 39.51
CA ARG A 49 24.95 14.33 40.47
C ARG A 49 25.89 13.18 40.78
N PHE A 50 27.13 13.28 40.37
CA PHE A 50 28.11 12.20 40.49
C PHE A 50 27.59 10.86 39.91
N GLY A 51 26.80 10.93 38.81
CA GLY A 51 26.20 9.76 38.16
C GLY A 51 24.91 9.28 38.79
N ALA A 52 24.42 9.87 39.89
CA ALA A 52 23.13 9.56 40.50
C ALA A 52 22.09 10.63 40.16
N ILE A 53 20.85 10.24 39.94
CA ILE A 53 19.75 11.19 39.66
C ILE A 53 19.49 12.05 40.89
N THR A 54 19.31 13.36 40.65
CA THR A 54 18.97 14.34 41.68
C THR A 54 17.43 14.51 41.72
N GLY A 55 16.86 14.36 42.92
CA GLY A 55 15.42 14.55 43.18
C GLY A 55 14.79 13.33 43.85
N ASP A 56 13.92 13.55 44.84
CA ASP A 56 13.26 12.49 45.57
C ASP A 56 12.02 11.95 44.90
N THR A 57 11.36 12.77 44.11
CA THR A 57 10.17 12.43 43.36
C THR A 57 10.44 12.41 41.87
N ARG A 58 9.72 11.57 41.13
CA ARG A 58 9.90 11.46 39.67
C ARG A 58 9.68 12.77 38.93
N GLU A 59 8.80 13.62 39.44
CA GLU A 59 8.57 14.99 38.91
C GLU A 59 9.75 15.91 39.18
N ASP A 60 10.42 15.78 40.31
CA ASP A 60 11.61 16.56 40.65
C ASP A 60 12.86 16.15 39.86
N GLN A 61 12.91 14.91 39.42
CA GLN A 61 14.00 14.35 38.61
C GLN A 61 13.97 14.87 37.17
N ILE A 62 12.80 15.31 36.66
CA ILE A 62 12.59 15.79 35.30
C ILE A 62 12.45 17.32 35.33
N LYS A 63 13.43 18.02 34.77
CA LYS A 63 13.39 19.49 34.66
C LYS A 63 12.64 19.88 33.39
N GLN A 64 11.52 20.57 33.58
CA GLN A 64 10.63 21.05 32.54
C GLN A 64 11.30 22.15 31.69
N PRO A 65 10.78 22.51 30.49
CA PRO A 65 11.26 23.61 29.70
C PRO A 65 11.36 24.91 30.51
N GLY A 66 12.48 25.59 30.39
CA GLY A 66 12.76 26.84 31.13
C GLY A 66 14.23 27.05 31.45
N LEU A 67 14.48 28.00 32.33
CA LEU A 67 15.81 28.33 32.84
C LEU A 67 16.02 27.65 34.19
N HIS A 68 17.07 26.86 34.30
CA HIS A 68 17.39 26.09 35.50
C HIS A 68 18.83 26.34 35.93
N PHE A 69 19.09 26.02 37.20
CA PHE A 69 20.42 26.10 37.80
C PHE A 69 20.83 24.70 38.28
N SER A 70 22.01 24.26 37.90
CA SER A 70 22.69 23.09 38.44
C SER A 70 24.03 23.45 39.02
N LEU A 71 24.66 22.58 39.73
CA LEU A 71 26.02 22.73 40.16
C LEU A 71 26.96 22.64 38.96
N PRO A 72 28.20 23.18 39.05
CA PRO A 72 29.13 23.15 37.94
C PRO A 72 29.34 21.74 37.35
N ASN A 73 29.61 21.65 36.04
CA ASN A 73 29.65 20.40 35.23
C ASN A 73 30.54 19.26 35.79
N PHE A 74 31.44 19.53 36.75
CA PHE A 74 32.20 18.48 37.42
C PHE A 74 31.46 17.81 38.58
N ILE A 75 30.30 18.33 39.02
CA ILE A 75 29.43 17.81 40.05
C ILE A 75 28.12 17.28 39.44
N ASP A 76 27.45 18.13 38.62
CA ASP A 76 26.17 17.85 38.02
C ASP A 76 26.33 17.73 36.48
N GLU A 77 25.93 16.61 35.94
CA GLU A 77 25.82 16.40 34.50
C GLU A 77 24.35 16.60 34.08
N VAL A 78 24.12 17.51 33.13
CA VAL A 78 22.78 17.82 32.65
C VAL A 78 22.56 17.12 31.30
N VAL A 79 21.70 16.10 31.31
CA VAL A 79 21.31 15.35 30.10
C VAL A 79 20.02 15.93 29.56
N LYS A 80 20.04 16.57 28.39
CA LYS A 80 18.86 17.08 27.70
C LYS A 80 18.30 16.00 26.78
N ILE A 81 17.02 15.73 26.91
CA ILE A 81 16.36 14.61 26.30
C ILE A 81 15.17 15.12 25.49
N PRO A 82 15.12 14.91 24.15
CA PRO A 82 14.01 15.35 23.32
C PRO A 82 12.83 14.39 23.46
N VAL A 83 11.86 14.73 24.29
CA VAL A 83 10.69 13.88 24.59
C VAL A 83 9.52 14.08 23.63
N GLU A 84 9.40 15.26 23.00
CA GLU A 84 8.30 15.55 22.08
C GLU A 84 8.64 15.22 20.62
N ARG A 85 9.91 15.07 20.31
CA ARG A 85 10.37 14.80 18.94
C ARG A 85 10.43 13.31 18.67
N ILE A 86 9.86 12.89 17.55
CA ILE A 86 10.07 11.55 17.01
C ILE A 86 11.51 11.46 16.51
N GLN A 87 12.24 10.48 17.01
CA GLN A 87 13.61 10.17 16.60
C GLN A 87 13.57 9.11 15.51
N GLU A 88 14.44 9.23 14.53
CA GLU A 88 14.62 8.25 13.48
C GLU A 88 15.97 7.56 13.63
N LEU A 89 15.93 6.23 13.55
CA LEU A 89 17.11 5.38 13.55
C LEU A 89 17.10 4.51 12.31
N SER A 90 18.10 4.64 11.47
CA SER A 90 18.31 3.72 10.37
C SER A 90 18.94 2.43 10.89
N VAL A 91 18.21 1.35 10.79
CA VAL A 91 18.67 0.00 11.13
C VAL A 91 19.13 -0.64 9.81
N GLY A 92 20.31 -0.25 9.38
CA GLY A 92 20.85 -0.67 8.07
C GLY A 92 21.84 -1.80 8.23
N THR A 93 21.48 -2.98 8.70
CA THR A 93 22.28 -4.20 8.52
C THR A 93 21.84 -5.30 9.43
N LEU A 94 21.10 -6.24 8.88
CA LEU A 94 20.81 -7.46 9.61
C LEU A 94 22.05 -8.34 9.83
N TYR A 95 23.04 -8.30 8.94
CA TYR A 95 24.33 -8.98 9.11
C TYR A 95 25.44 -8.24 8.34
N GLY A 96 26.18 -7.41 8.99
CA GLY A 96 27.33 -6.72 8.42
C GLY A 96 28.31 -6.32 9.50
N THR A 97 29.13 -7.24 9.92
CA THR A 97 30.30 -6.96 10.76
C THR A 97 31.39 -6.37 9.89
N GLY A 98 31.83 -5.16 10.21
CA GLY A 98 33.08 -4.64 9.69
C GLY A 98 33.02 -3.23 9.17
N ALA A 99 32.63 -2.26 10.01
CA ALA A 99 33.08 -0.90 9.83
C ALA A 99 34.55 -0.85 10.13
N THR A 100 35.40 -1.04 9.13
CA THR A 100 36.80 -0.63 9.20
C THR A 100 36.81 0.89 9.04
N VAL A 101 37.36 1.58 10.01
CA VAL A 101 37.55 3.04 10.02
C VAL A 101 38.18 3.45 8.68
N GLY A 102 37.44 4.16 7.82
CA GLY A 102 37.93 4.74 6.57
C GLY A 102 37.30 4.27 5.27
N ASN A 103 36.45 3.24 5.27
CA ASN A 103 35.71 2.85 4.10
C ASN A 103 34.24 2.64 4.51
N PRO A 104 33.26 3.42 3.99
CA PRO A 104 31.87 3.08 4.14
C PRO A 104 31.63 1.84 3.26
N VAL A 105 31.95 0.67 3.79
CA VAL A 105 31.45 -0.58 3.22
C VAL A 105 29.94 -0.42 3.27
N GLN A 106 29.32 -0.38 2.12
CA GLN A 106 27.88 -0.49 2.01
C GLN A 106 27.53 -1.79 2.74
N ASN A 107 27.07 -1.65 3.96
CA ASN A 107 26.62 -2.76 4.77
C ASN A 107 25.34 -3.30 4.09
N ASN A 108 25.53 -4.19 3.15
CA ASN A 108 24.46 -4.91 2.50
C ASN A 108 23.94 -5.94 3.48
N GLY A 109 23.04 -5.54 4.37
CA GLY A 109 22.38 -6.47 5.28
C GLY A 109 21.51 -7.43 4.50
N TYR A 110 21.84 -8.69 4.57
CA TYR A 110 21.06 -9.77 3.99
C TYR A 110 20.32 -10.51 5.10
N ALA A 111 19.05 -10.85 4.83
CA ALA A 111 18.28 -11.78 5.66
C ALA A 111 17.92 -13.01 4.85
N ILE A 112 17.75 -14.15 5.53
CA ILE A 112 17.29 -15.39 4.91
C ILE A 112 15.82 -15.57 5.25
N THR A 113 14.99 -15.75 4.24
CA THR A 113 13.55 -15.99 4.36
C THR A 113 13.26 -17.46 4.72
N GLY A 114 12.02 -17.74 5.12
CA GLY A 114 11.60 -19.10 5.51
C GLY A 114 11.68 -20.12 4.39
N ASP A 115 11.65 -19.69 3.14
CA ASP A 115 11.84 -20.51 1.93
C ASP A 115 13.28 -20.49 1.40
N SER A 116 14.25 -20.11 2.27
CA SER A 116 15.71 -20.13 2.00
C SER A 116 16.16 -19.15 0.90
N ASN A 117 15.39 -18.12 0.61
CA ASN A 117 15.80 -17.03 -0.26
C ASN A 117 16.57 -15.94 0.54
N ILE A 118 17.46 -15.23 -0.16
CA ILE A 118 18.22 -14.14 0.43
C ILE A 118 17.58 -12.81 0.00
N VAL A 119 17.26 -11.97 0.97
CA VAL A 119 16.73 -10.62 0.73
C VAL A 119 17.58 -9.57 1.41
N ARG A 120 17.73 -8.42 0.76
CA ARG A 120 18.33 -7.23 1.36
C ARG A 120 17.21 -6.34 1.89
N MET A 121 17.40 -5.81 3.11
CA MET A 121 16.42 -4.93 3.73
C MET A 121 17.10 -3.76 4.43
N ASP A 122 16.51 -2.58 4.23
CA ASP A 122 16.83 -1.38 4.99
C ASP A 122 15.57 -0.99 5.80
N VAL A 123 15.77 -0.83 7.11
CA VAL A 123 14.70 -0.55 8.06
C VAL A 123 14.93 0.81 8.70
N VAL A 124 13.90 1.65 8.75
CA VAL A 124 13.90 2.89 9.51
C VAL A 124 12.96 2.75 10.69
N LEU A 125 13.52 2.86 11.87
CA LEU A 125 12.79 2.86 13.14
C LEU A 125 12.44 4.28 13.53
N LYS A 126 11.17 4.54 13.83
CA LYS A 126 10.70 5.79 14.44
C LYS A 126 10.28 5.53 15.88
N TYR A 127 10.87 6.27 16.81
CA TYR A 127 10.62 6.09 18.22
C TYR A 127 10.52 7.42 18.97
N LYS A 128 9.93 7.40 20.15
CA LYS A 128 9.81 8.52 21.07
C LYS A 128 10.32 8.10 22.44
N ILE A 129 10.97 9.01 23.15
CA ILE A 129 11.42 8.77 24.53
C ILE A 129 10.22 9.03 25.43
N SER A 130 9.72 7.96 26.08
CA SER A 130 8.55 7.99 26.98
C SER A 130 8.95 8.18 28.44
N ASP A 131 10.11 7.69 28.85
CA ASP A 131 10.65 7.81 30.21
C ASP A 131 12.05 8.38 30.19
N PRO A 132 12.21 9.71 30.37
CA PRO A 132 13.51 10.36 30.34
C PRO A 132 14.47 9.88 31.44
N VAL A 133 13.91 9.47 32.59
CA VAL A 133 14.70 9.00 33.74
C VAL A 133 15.33 7.64 33.45
N ALA A 134 14.54 6.71 32.94
CA ALA A 134 15.01 5.40 32.52
C ALA A 134 16.04 5.51 31.39
N TYR A 135 15.76 6.40 30.41
CA TYR A 135 16.67 6.69 29.31
C TYR A 135 18.04 7.18 29.80
N ALA A 136 18.06 8.17 30.71
CA ALA A 136 19.31 8.75 31.21
C ALA A 136 20.16 7.76 32.03
N LEU A 137 19.52 6.81 32.74
CA LEU A 137 20.22 5.88 33.63
C LEU A 137 20.72 4.61 32.96
N ARG A 138 19.95 4.09 32.01
CA ARG A 138 20.13 2.70 31.53
C ARG A 138 20.77 2.63 30.15
N VAL A 139 20.87 3.74 29.44
CA VAL A 139 21.25 3.71 28.03
C VAL A 139 22.62 4.38 27.84
N ASN A 140 23.63 3.55 27.65
CA ASN A 140 24.95 4.03 27.26
C ASN A 140 25.02 4.29 25.74
N ASP A 141 24.35 3.41 24.93
CA ASP A 141 24.16 3.55 23.49
C ASP A 141 22.81 3.00 23.10
N LEU A 142 21.80 3.89 23.04
CA LEU A 142 20.44 3.54 22.64
C LEU A 142 20.39 3.03 21.22
N SER A 143 21.16 3.67 20.32
CA SER A 143 21.13 3.32 18.90
C SER A 143 21.59 1.89 18.66
N ALA A 144 22.68 1.49 19.30
CA ALA A 144 23.18 0.12 19.22
C ALA A 144 22.19 -0.90 19.82
N THR A 145 21.59 -0.55 20.97
CA THR A 145 20.63 -1.44 21.65
C THR A 145 19.35 -1.62 20.84
N LEU A 146 18.75 -0.54 20.36
CA LEU A 146 17.56 -0.60 19.51
C LEU A 146 17.85 -1.32 18.18
N ASN A 147 19.02 -1.06 17.59
CA ASN A 147 19.44 -1.78 16.38
C ASN A 147 19.48 -3.28 16.63
N GLY A 148 20.10 -3.72 17.73
CA GLY A 148 20.16 -5.14 18.10
C GLY A 148 18.76 -5.78 18.30
N ILE A 149 17.86 -5.10 19.02
CA ILE A 149 16.49 -5.58 19.27
C ILE A 149 15.71 -5.68 17.95
N ILE A 150 15.69 -4.61 17.14
CA ILE A 150 14.94 -4.57 15.90
C ILE A 150 15.49 -5.61 14.90
N THR A 151 16.82 -5.71 14.80
CA THR A 151 17.46 -6.70 13.94
C THR A 151 17.09 -8.12 14.35
N GLY A 152 17.11 -8.42 15.64
CA GLY A 152 16.76 -9.74 16.15
C GLY A 152 15.31 -10.11 15.87
N GLU A 153 14.36 -9.23 16.20
CA GLU A 153 12.92 -9.47 15.99
C GLU A 153 12.55 -9.51 14.51
N MET A 154 13.12 -8.63 13.69
CA MET A 154 12.89 -8.63 12.25
C MET A 154 13.42 -9.92 11.61
N THR A 155 14.62 -10.34 11.97
CA THR A 155 15.20 -11.61 11.48
C THR A 155 14.33 -12.80 11.87
N ALA A 156 13.87 -12.84 13.12
CA ALA A 156 13.01 -13.92 13.60
C ALA A 156 11.67 -14.00 12.84
N MET A 157 11.15 -12.87 12.39
CA MET A 157 9.93 -12.82 11.57
C MET A 157 10.20 -13.26 10.13
N ILE A 158 11.25 -12.75 9.52
CA ILE A 158 11.59 -13.04 8.11
C ILE A 158 11.91 -14.51 7.90
N THR A 159 12.66 -15.13 8.81
CA THR A 159 12.97 -16.56 8.70
C THR A 159 11.75 -17.48 8.77
N ARG A 160 10.57 -16.95 9.10
CA ARG A 160 9.31 -17.70 9.11
C ARG A 160 8.39 -17.35 7.94
N THR A 161 8.74 -16.35 7.15
CA THR A 161 7.90 -15.81 6.07
C THR A 161 8.53 -16.13 4.72
N ALA A 162 7.72 -16.50 3.72
CA ALA A 162 8.21 -16.73 2.36
C ALA A 162 8.60 -15.40 1.69
N VAL A 163 9.52 -15.44 0.73
CA VAL A 163 10.04 -14.24 0.06
C VAL A 163 8.95 -13.43 -0.65
N ASP A 164 8.01 -14.12 -1.28
CA ASP A 164 6.90 -13.46 -1.99
C ASP A 164 6.02 -12.65 -1.02
N ASP A 165 5.73 -13.18 0.16
CA ASP A 165 4.94 -12.53 1.19
C ASP A 165 5.67 -11.33 1.79
N VAL A 166 6.99 -11.46 2.02
CA VAL A 166 7.85 -10.35 2.48
C VAL A 166 7.89 -9.20 1.47
N LEU A 167 7.92 -9.53 0.17
CA LEU A 167 8.04 -8.53 -0.89
C LEU A 167 6.71 -7.85 -1.25
N THR A 168 5.56 -8.51 -1.05
CA THR A 168 4.28 -8.07 -1.61
C THR A 168 3.17 -7.88 -0.57
N THR A 169 2.65 -8.96 0.00
CA THR A 169 1.35 -8.97 0.68
C THR A 169 1.43 -8.73 2.18
N GLU A 170 2.47 -9.21 2.84
CA GLU A 170 2.55 -9.23 4.30
C GLU A 170 3.48 -8.18 4.91
N LYS A 171 3.99 -7.26 4.11
CA LYS A 171 4.91 -6.19 4.57
C LYS A 171 4.36 -5.44 5.80
N SER A 172 3.08 -5.08 5.78
CA SER A 172 2.43 -4.35 6.89
C SER A 172 2.24 -5.23 8.12
N ALA A 173 1.88 -6.49 7.94
CA ALA A 173 1.73 -7.45 9.03
C ALA A 173 3.08 -7.74 9.70
N LEU A 174 4.12 -7.92 8.90
CA LEU A 174 5.49 -8.17 9.35
C LEU A 174 6.03 -6.98 10.17
N THR A 175 5.87 -5.74 9.70
CA THR A 175 6.32 -4.55 10.45
C THR A 175 5.52 -4.37 11.74
N SER A 176 4.20 -4.57 11.71
CA SER A 176 3.35 -4.43 12.89
C SER A 176 3.67 -5.48 13.96
N GLN A 177 3.88 -6.73 13.57
CA GLN A 177 4.22 -7.80 14.50
C GLN A 177 5.63 -7.61 15.07
N THR A 178 6.60 -7.23 14.23
CA THR A 178 7.96 -6.89 14.69
C THR A 178 7.93 -5.73 15.68
N MET A 179 7.15 -4.68 15.42
CA MET A 179 7.01 -3.54 16.32
C MET A 179 6.44 -3.98 17.68
N LYS A 180 5.42 -4.82 17.69
CA LYS A 180 4.81 -5.35 18.92
C LYS A 180 5.80 -6.19 19.73
N ASN A 181 6.54 -7.09 19.08
CA ASN A 181 7.52 -7.94 19.74
C ASN A 181 8.69 -7.11 20.29
N ALA A 182 9.23 -6.21 19.46
CA ALA A 182 10.33 -5.32 19.85
C ALA A 182 9.92 -4.40 21.01
N GLN A 183 8.70 -3.86 21.02
CA GLN A 183 8.20 -3.06 22.14
C GLN A 183 8.14 -3.88 23.41
N ALA A 184 7.70 -5.13 23.37
CA ALA A 184 7.67 -6.00 24.55
C ALA A 184 9.09 -6.25 25.12
N VAL A 185 10.11 -6.38 24.26
CA VAL A 185 11.52 -6.49 24.70
C VAL A 185 12.00 -5.17 25.32
N ILE A 186 11.68 -4.04 24.70
CA ILE A 186 12.02 -2.70 25.18
C ILE A 186 11.40 -2.45 26.57
N ASP A 187 10.15 -2.84 26.75
CA ASP A 187 9.42 -2.67 28.03
C ASP A 187 10.04 -3.53 29.13
N THR A 188 10.44 -4.76 28.83
CA THR A 188 11.11 -5.65 29.81
C THR A 188 12.49 -5.16 30.19
N THR A 189 13.24 -4.56 29.25
CA THR A 189 14.55 -3.97 29.51
C THR A 189 14.47 -2.61 30.20
N GLY A 190 13.30 -1.95 30.16
CA GLY A 190 13.03 -0.68 30.81
C GLY A 190 13.89 0.47 30.22
N LEU A 191 14.01 0.51 28.89
CA LEU A 191 14.82 1.54 28.17
C LEU A 191 14.13 2.92 28.15
N GLY A 192 12.84 3.00 28.52
CA GLY A 192 12.09 4.27 28.51
C GLY A 192 11.78 4.80 27.14
N VAL A 193 11.64 3.92 26.14
CA VAL A 193 11.39 4.26 24.74
C VAL A 193 10.13 3.60 24.25
N THR A 194 9.33 4.32 23.48
CA THR A 194 8.14 3.79 22.81
C THR A 194 8.34 3.86 21.30
N LEU A 195 8.16 2.73 20.63
CA LEU A 195 8.23 2.65 19.17
C LEU A 195 6.97 3.29 18.58
N THR A 196 7.16 4.13 17.56
CA THR A 196 6.05 4.80 16.87
C THR A 196 5.76 4.13 15.54
N ASN A 197 6.80 3.76 14.79
CA ASN A 197 6.66 3.12 13.49
C ASN A 197 7.95 2.36 13.10
N ILE A 198 7.78 1.32 12.31
CA ILE A 198 8.88 0.61 11.62
C ILE A 198 8.57 0.65 10.14
N GLU A 199 9.46 1.27 9.36
CA GLU A 199 9.35 1.39 7.92
C GLU A 199 10.40 0.50 7.24
N LEU A 200 9.95 -0.37 6.35
CA LEU A 200 10.82 -1.11 5.44
C LEU A 200 11.04 -0.26 4.19
N THR A 201 12.24 0.29 4.04
CA THR A 201 12.55 1.24 2.97
C THR A 201 12.96 0.53 1.68
N ILE A 202 13.78 -0.50 1.79
CA ILE A 202 14.25 -1.29 0.64
C ILE A 202 14.12 -2.76 0.99
N ILE A 203 13.49 -3.52 0.10
CA ILE A 203 13.48 -4.98 0.13
C ILE A 203 13.80 -5.42 -1.29
N THR A 204 14.97 -5.98 -1.51
CA THR A 204 15.42 -6.44 -2.83
C THR A 204 16.18 -7.74 -2.71
N PRO A 205 16.10 -8.63 -3.70
CA PRO A 205 17.01 -9.75 -3.80
C PRO A 205 18.46 -9.28 -3.96
N PRO A 206 19.48 -10.12 -3.69
CA PRO A 206 20.86 -9.84 -4.04
C PRO A 206 21.02 -9.51 -5.52
N ALA A 207 21.98 -8.64 -5.87
CA ALA A 207 22.19 -8.18 -7.24
C ALA A 207 22.37 -9.35 -8.22
N GLU A 208 23.05 -10.41 -7.81
CA GLU A 208 23.32 -11.61 -8.59
C GLU A 208 22.06 -12.46 -8.85
N ALA A 209 21.05 -12.35 -7.99
CA ALA A 209 19.81 -13.12 -8.06
C ALA A 209 18.64 -12.33 -8.72
N ILE A 210 18.79 -11.02 -8.94
CA ILE A 210 17.73 -10.15 -9.45
C ILE A 210 17.13 -10.67 -10.78
N ASP A 211 17.97 -11.09 -11.71
CA ASP A 211 17.51 -11.58 -13.01
C ASP A 211 16.71 -12.89 -12.90
N ALA A 212 17.16 -13.79 -12.06
CA ALA A 212 16.46 -15.05 -11.80
C ALA A 212 15.11 -14.81 -11.12
N PHE A 213 15.09 -13.92 -10.13
CA PHE A 213 13.88 -13.52 -9.41
C PHE A 213 12.87 -12.84 -10.32
N ASN A 214 13.30 -11.89 -11.15
CA ASN A 214 12.44 -11.22 -12.12
C ASN A 214 11.84 -12.20 -13.14
N LYS A 215 12.62 -13.18 -13.60
CA LYS A 215 12.12 -14.26 -14.49
C LYS A 215 11.08 -15.13 -13.80
N ALA A 216 11.31 -15.51 -12.55
CA ALA A 216 10.36 -16.31 -11.76
C ALA A 216 9.05 -15.54 -11.51
N THR A 217 9.15 -14.27 -11.11
CA THR A 217 7.99 -13.39 -10.92
C THR A 217 7.20 -13.19 -12.21
N THR A 218 7.92 -12.94 -13.33
CA THR A 218 7.28 -12.80 -14.65
C THR A 218 6.57 -14.08 -15.07
N ALA A 219 7.19 -15.24 -14.86
CA ALA A 219 6.56 -16.53 -15.16
C ALA A 219 5.31 -16.79 -14.29
N SER A 220 5.35 -16.41 -13.02
CA SER A 220 4.20 -16.50 -12.10
C SER A 220 3.04 -15.61 -12.57
N VAL A 221 3.33 -14.36 -12.93
CA VAL A 221 2.32 -13.42 -13.48
C VAL A 221 1.76 -13.93 -14.80
N GLN A 222 2.60 -14.45 -15.70
CA GLN A 222 2.14 -15.03 -16.97
C GLN A 222 1.24 -16.23 -16.74
N LYS A 223 1.59 -17.13 -15.81
CA LYS A 223 0.73 -18.26 -15.42
C LYS A 223 -0.64 -17.77 -14.95
N GLN A 224 -0.67 -16.78 -14.05
CA GLN A 224 -1.92 -16.23 -13.55
C GLN A 224 -2.76 -15.57 -14.65
N THR A 225 -2.10 -14.84 -15.56
CA THR A 225 -2.76 -14.24 -16.72
C THR A 225 -3.38 -15.29 -17.65
N LEU A 226 -2.66 -16.38 -17.93
CA LEU A 226 -3.17 -17.46 -18.76
C LEU A 226 -4.35 -18.17 -18.10
N ILE A 227 -4.31 -18.41 -16.79
CA ILE A 227 -5.43 -18.98 -16.03
C ILE A 227 -6.65 -18.05 -16.11
N GLN A 228 -6.44 -16.72 -15.94
CA GLN A 228 -7.55 -15.79 -16.02
C GLN A 228 -8.13 -15.72 -17.44
N GLN A 229 -7.30 -15.67 -18.47
CA GLN A 229 -7.75 -15.71 -19.86
C GLN A 229 -8.53 -16.97 -20.19
N ALA A 230 -8.10 -18.12 -19.67
CA ALA A 230 -8.84 -19.38 -19.85
C ALA A 230 -10.22 -19.35 -19.17
N LYS A 231 -10.32 -18.77 -17.98
CA LYS A 231 -11.60 -18.57 -17.30
C LYS A 231 -12.52 -17.59 -18.04
N ASP A 232 -11.98 -16.46 -18.47
CA ASP A 232 -12.74 -15.46 -19.26
C ASP A 232 -13.26 -16.07 -20.56
N TYR A 233 -12.46 -16.93 -21.21
CA TYR A 233 -12.88 -17.67 -22.39
C TYR A 233 -14.01 -18.66 -22.06
N GLU A 234 -13.87 -19.43 -20.99
CA GLU A 234 -14.91 -20.35 -20.51
C GLU A 234 -16.23 -19.62 -20.23
N GLU A 235 -16.17 -18.51 -19.48
CA GLU A 235 -17.33 -17.69 -19.13
C GLU A 235 -18.01 -17.03 -20.34
N SER A 236 -17.29 -16.82 -21.43
CA SER A 236 -17.85 -16.27 -22.68
C SER A 236 -18.32 -17.33 -23.67
N ALA A 237 -17.54 -18.40 -23.86
CA ALA A 237 -17.79 -19.42 -24.88
C ALA A 237 -18.98 -20.31 -24.55
N ILE A 238 -19.11 -20.71 -23.28
CA ILE A 238 -20.22 -21.59 -22.86
C ILE A 238 -21.59 -20.91 -23.03
N PRO A 239 -21.83 -19.69 -22.48
CA PRO A 239 -23.10 -19.00 -22.67
C PRO A 239 -23.40 -18.66 -24.15
N ALA A 240 -22.37 -18.34 -24.95
CA ALA A 240 -22.55 -18.10 -26.39
C ALA A 240 -22.98 -19.35 -27.12
N ALA A 241 -22.41 -20.51 -26.82
CA ALA A 241 -22.81 -21.79 -27.39
C ALA A 241 -24.22 -22.17 -26.95
N GLU A 242 -24.58 -22.00 -25.70
CA GLU A 242 -25.95 -22.24 -25.17
C GLU A 242 -26.97 -21.32 -25.83
N ALA A 243 -26.68 -20.03 -25.97
CA ALA A 243 -27.53 -19.04 -26.64
C ALA A 243 -27.74 -19.42 -28.12
N THR A 244 -26.69 -19.87 -28.80
CA THR A 244 -26.76 -20.31 -30.19
C THR A 244 -27.62 -21.58 -30.33
N SER A 245 -27.41 -22.54 -29.43
CA SER A 245 -28.21 -23.79 -29.41
C SER A 245 -29.67 -23.48 -29.14
N LYS A 246 -29.98 -22.65 -28.15
CA LYS A 246 -31.34 -22.23 -27.84
C LYS A 246 -32.01 -21.51 -29.02
N LYS A 247 -31.29 -20.58 -29.66
CA LYS A 247 -31.79 -19.88 -30.84
C LYS A 247 -32.12 -20.83 -31.97
N LEU A 248 -31.29 -21.85 -32.25
CA LEU A 248 -31.54 -22.85 -33.28
C LEU A 248 -32.84 -23.65 -33.00
N VAL A 249 -33.03 -24.04 -31.74
CA VAL A 249 -34.25 -24.75 -31.33
C VAL A 249 -35.48 -23.83 -31.43
N ASP A 250 -35.36 -22.57 -30.98
CA ASP A 250 -36.48 -21.61 -31.07
C ASP A 250 -36.83 -21.29 -32.52
N ASP A 251 -35.84 -21.11 -33.41
CA ASP A 251 -36.04 -20.89 -34.84
C ASP A 251 -36.71 -22.09 -35.50
N ALA A 252 -36.31 -23.32 -35.13
CA ALA A 252 -36.95 -24.54 -35.63
C ALA A 252 -38.42 -24.69 -35.18
N ASN A 253 -38.71 -24.39 -33.92
CA ASN A 253 -40.08 -24.41 -33.37
C ASN A 253 -40.94 -23.32 -34.01
N ALA A 254 -40.39 -22.13 -34.25
CA ALA A 254 -41.08 -21.04 -34.95
C ALA A 254 -41.38 -21.44 -36.40
N ALA A 255 -40.41 -22.04 -37.11
CA ALA A 255 -40.62 -22.55 -38.47
C ALA A 255 -41.69 -23.65 -38.54
N GLN A 256 -41.67 -24.61 -37.58
CA GLN A 256 -42.70 -25.63 -37.44
C GLN A 256 -44.09 -24.99 -37.22
N SER A 257 -44.19 -24.09 -36.28
CA SER A 257 -45.45 -23.39 -35.96
C SER A 257 -46.00 -22.62 -37.18
N ALA A 258 -45.12 -21.92 -37.89
CA ALA A 258 -45.49 -21.22 -39.12
C ALA A 258 -45.93 -22.16 -40.24
N ALA A 259 -45.28 -23.31 -40.40
CA ALA A 259 -45.67 -24.32 -41.37
C ALA A 259 -47.02 -24.93 -41.04
N VAL A 260 -47.29 -25.25 -39.79
CA VAL A 260 -48.60 -25.79 -39.34
C VAL A 260 -49.66 -24.70 -39.50
N ALA A 261 -49.45 -23.47 -39.09
CA ALA A 261 -50.40 -22.39 -39.26
C ALA A 261 -50.75 -22.15 -40.75
N LYS A 262 -49.74 -22.18 -41.63
CA LYS A 262 -49.92 -22.04 -43.07
C LYS A 262 -50.74 -23.19 -43.64
N ALA A 263 -50.42 -24.43 -43.24
CA ALA A 263 -51.20 -25.60 -43.69
C ALA A 263 -52.67 -25.56 -43.22
N THR A 264 -52.89 -25.15 -41.96
CA THR A 264 -54.25 -24.98 -41.39
C THR A 264 -54.99 -23.87 -42.12
N ALA A 265 -54.36 -22.70 -42.37
CA ALA A 265 -54.99 -21.60 -43.11
C ALA A 265 -55.41 -22.04 -44.55
N VAL A 266 -54.55 -22.77 -45.26
CA VAL A 266 -54.85 -23.30 -46.56
C VAL A 266 -56.06 -24.34 -46.53
N ALA A 267 -56.11 -25.20 -45.52
CA ALA A 267 -57.16 -26.11 -45.31
C ALA A 267 -58.52 -25.41 -44.98
N GLU A 268 -58.49 -24.40 -44.15
CA GLU A 268 -59.68 -23.58 -43.83
C GLU A 268 -60.14 -22.76 -45.01
N GLU A 269 -59.26 -22.18 -45.83
CA GLU A 269 -59.63 -21.51 -47.09
C GLU A 269 -60.24 -22.45 -48.04
N PHE A 270 -59.71 -23.66 -48.22
CA PHE A 270 -60.28 -24.68 -49.06
C PHE A 270 -61.69 -25.10 -48.58
N ASN A 271 -61.83 -25.37 -47.28
CA ASN A 271 -63.13 -25.77 -46.71
C ASN A 271 -64.20 -24.67 -46.87
N GLY A 272 -63.77 -23.39 -46.65
CA GLY A 272 -64.64 -22.27 -46.88
C GLY A 272 -65.08 -22.09 -48.33
N LEU A 273 -64.15 -22.24 -49.30
CA LEU A 273 -64.45 -22.24 -50.72
C LEU A 273 -65.32 -23.44 -51.12
N PHE A 274 -65.06 -24.61 -50.57
CA PHE A 274 -65.84 -25.81 -50.82
C PHE A 274 -67.29 -25.69 -50.35
N GLN A 275 -67.52 -25.11 -49.16
CA GLN A 275 -68.86 -24.83 -48.66
C GLN A 275 -69.61 -23.81 -49.55
N GLN A 276 -68.95 -22.81 -50.06
CA GLN A 276 -69.54 -21.83 -50.98
C GLN A 276 -69.82 -22.46 -52.35
N TYR A 277 -68.88 -23.31 -52.83
CA TYR A 277 -69.09 -24.07 -54.10
C TYR A 277 -70.26 -24.96 -54.03
N THR A 278 -70.51 -25.67 -52.95
CA THR A 278 -71.71 -26.56 -52.82
C THR A 278 -73.03 -25.78 -52.84
N ARG A 279 -73.01 -24.48 -52.44
CA ARG A 279 -74.20 -23.64 -52.50
C ARG A 279 -74.43 -23.03 -53.90
N ASN A 280 -73.35 -22.62 -54.60
CA ASN A 280 -73.43 -21.94 -55.88
C ASN A 280 -72.19 -22.27 -56.78
N PRO A 281 -72.18 -23.43 -57.45
CA PRO A 281 -70.99 -23.92 -58.15
C PRO A 281 -70.50 -23.02 -59.28
N GLU A 282 -71.38 -22.48 -60.12
CA GLU A 282 -71.00 -21.67 -61.28
C GLU A 282 -70.35 -20.33 -60.89
N VAL A 283 -70.87 -19.69 -59.82
CA VAL A 283 -70.33 -18.38 -59.38
C VAL A 283 -68.92 -18.52 -58.79
N ILE A 284 -68.70 -19.54 -57.96
CA ILE A 284 -67.41 -19.80 -57.34
C ILE A 284 -66.41 -20.28 -58.37
N LYS A 285 -66.76 -21.18 -59.29
CA LYS A 285 -65.88 -21.63 -60.36
C LYS A 285 -65.36 -20.47 -61.21
N ASN A 286 -66.26 -19.59 -61.62
CA ASN A 286 -65.91 -18.40 -62.40
C ASN A 286 -65.05 -17.36 -61.55
N GLY A 287 -65.34 -17.19 -60.26
CA GLY A 287 -64.57 -16.39 -59.35
C GLY A 287 -63.16 -16.88 -59.16
N VAL A 288 -62.97 -18.16 -58.81
CA VAL A 288 -61.64 -18.76 -58.62
C VAL A 288 -60.85 -18.76 -59.94
N PHE A 289 -61.51 -19.02 -61.09
CA PHE A 289 -60.85 -18.97 -62.41
C PHE A 289 -60.29 -17.55 -62.67
N ARG A 290 -61.11 -16.51 -62.51
CA ARG A 290 -60.66 -15.11 -62.68
C ARG A 290 -59.51 -14.73 -61.75
N THR A 291 -59.57 -15.06 -60.48
CA THR A 291 -58.50 -14.82 -59.49
C THR A 291 -57.19 -15.53 -59.87
N ARG A 292 -57.29 -16.82 -60.28
CA ARG A 292 -56.12 -17.57 -60.70
C ARG A 292 -55.48 -17.02 -61.98
N VAL A 293 -56.33 -16.70 -63.01
CA VAL A 293 -55.87 -16.10 -64.27
C VAL A 293 -55.21 -14.72 -63.98
N SER A 294 -55.84 -13.89 -63.17
CA SER A 294 -55.26 -12.58 -62.80
C SER A 294 -53.91 -12.74 -62.10
N LYS A 295 -53.77 -13.73 -61.18
CA LYS A 295 -52.51 -13.99 -60.47
C LYS A 295 -51.38 -14.47 -61.41
N VAL A 296 -51.74 -15.36 -62.37
CA VAL A 296 -50.76 -15.83 -63.38
C VAL A 296 -50.35 -14.71 -64.32
N LEU A 297 -51.28 -13.88 -64.75
CA LEU A 297 -50.96 -12.72 -65.57
C LEU A 297 -50.09 -11.71 -64.86
N GLN A 298 -50.32 -11.49 -63.57
CA GLN A 298 -49.43 -10.59 -62.72
C GLN A 298 -48.04 -11.19 -62.56
N GLN A 299 -47.94 -12.51 -62.40
CA GLN A 299 -46.64 -13.15 -62.26
C GLN A 299 -45.86 -13.32 -63.57
N SER A 300 -46.55 -13.38 -64.71
CA SER A 300 -45.96 -13.54 -66.04
C SER A 300 -45.47 -12.21 -66.65
N GLY A 301 -45.70 -11.06 -66.00
CA GLY A 301 -45.37 -9.73 -66.57
C GLY A 301 -46.13 -9.40 -67.83
N ALA A 302 -47.22 -10.10 -68.12
CA ALA A 302 -48.01 -9.89 -69.36
C ALA A 302 -48.77 -8.54 -69.35
N THR A 303 -48.54 -7.76 -70.36
CA THR A 303 -49.28 -6.48 -70.59
C THR A 303 -50.62 -6.84 -71.24
N ILE A 304 -51.70 -6.55 -70.55
CA ILE A 304 -53.05 -6.75 -71.14
C ILE A 304 -53.42 -5.57 -71.99
N VAL A 305 -53.50 -5.73 -73.33
CA VAL A 305 -54.00 -4.73 -74.27
C VAL A 305 -55.48 -4.95 -74.46
N THR A 306 -56.29 -4.05 -73.94
CA THR A 306 -57.78 -4.10 -74.25
C THR A 306 -58.01 -3.49 -75.63
N PRO A 307 -58.79 -4.20 -76.50
CA PRO A 307 -59.16 -3.62 -77.80
C PRO A 307 -60.07 -2.44 -77.57
N GLN A 308 -59.81 -1.36 -78.34
CA GLN A 308 -60.54 -0.11 -78.34
C GLN A 308 -61.91 -0.29 -78.94
N ALA A 309 -62.97 0.12 -78.18
CA ALA A 309 -64.27 0.37 -78.81
C ALA A 309 -64.15 1.65 -79.64
N GLU A 310 -64.73 1.70 -80.81
CA GLU A 310 -64.68 2.81 -81.76
C GLU A 310 -64.87 4.16 -81.10
N GLY A 311 -63.80 5.03 -81.13
CA GLY A 311 -63.80 6.41 -80.69
C GLY A 311 -63.10 6.73 -79.37
N GLY A 312 -62.39 5.80 -78.70
CA GLY A 312 -61.67 6.01 -77.41
C GLY A 312 -60.17 5.91 -77.51
N THR A 313 -59.44 6.63 -76.58
CA THR A 313 -58.00 6.53 -76.46
C THR A 313 -57.50 5.25 -75.81
N THR A 314 -56.51 4.57 -76.36
CA THR A 314 -55.90 3.33 -75.83
C THR A 314 -55.24 3.62 -74.49
N ARG A 315 -55.67 2.96 -73.41
CA ARG A 315 -55.04 3.06 -72.09
C ARG A 315 -54.14 1.84 -71.84
N VAL A 316 -52.84 2.04 -71.86
CA VAL A 316 -51.90 1.01 -71.52
C VAL A 316 -51.68 1.06 -70.01
N VAL A 317 -52.02 0.01 -69.30
CA VAL A 317 -51.72 -0.12 -67.86
C VAL A 317 -50.41 -0.93 -67.77
N LEU A 318 -49.33 -0.23 -67.46
CA LEU A 318 -48.06 -0.89 -67.16
C LEU A 318 -48.09 -1.45 -65.72
N PRO A 319 -47.68 -2.68 -65.51
CA PRO A 319 -47.54 -3.20 -64.13
C PRO A 319 -46.43 -2.44 -63.40
N ASN A 320 -46.69 -2.05 -62.18
CA ASN A 320 -45.75 -1.35 -61.33
C ASN A 320 -44.53 -2.26 -61.07
N MET A 321 -43.40 -1.95 -61.66
CA MET A 321 -42.14 -2.57 -61.29
C MET A 321 -41.71 -2.07 -59.91
N ARG A 322 -41.73 -2.92 -58.89
CA ARG A 322 -40.94 -2.78 -57.67
C ARG A 322 -40.01 -3.96 -57.53
#